data_442d89ae9ba7ce54e3311a36e0a32c1c
#
_entry.id   442d89ae9ba7ce54e3311a36e0a32c1c
#
_cell.length_a   1.000
_cell.length_b   1.000
_cell.length_c   1.000
_cell.angle_alpha   90.00
_cell.angle_beta   90.00
_cell.angle_gamma   90.00
#
_symmetry.space_group_name_H-M   'P 1'
#
loop_
_entity.id
_entity.type
_entity.pdbx_description
1 polymer ?
#
loop_
_entity_poly.entity_id
_entity_poly.type
_entity_poly.pdbx_seq_one_letter_code
_entity_poly.pdbx_strand_id
1 'polypeptide(L)'
;MTKITHRIGPAPFISVDECGDGDLVILLHGIGGNKRNWIPNMESFSKHFKTVAWDARGYGDSDDYEGELNFDDFAADLNKVIEYFSYEKAHIVGLSMGGRIAFTFFKNFPTKVASLVLCDTHKGFKHFSEEQQNEFIRLRKEPLISGKEPSDIAPIVAKTLIGDVNNKNV
;
A
#
# COMPACT_ATOMS: atom_id res chain seq x y z
N MET A 1 -8.17 -20.45 -5.88
CA MET A 1 -6.84 -19.91 -5.48
C MET A 1 -6.57 -20.28 -4.03
N THR A 2 -5.47 -20.97 -3.74
CA THR A 2 -5.04 -21.22 -2.36
C THR A 2 -4.20 -20.02 -1.92
N LYS A 3 -4.68 -19.34 -0.89
CA LYS A 3 -4.03 -18.17 -0.31
C LYS A 3 -3.36 -18.57 1.01
N ILE A 4 -2.10 -18.14 1.21
CA ILE A 4 -1.35 -18.35 2.44
C ILE A 4 -1.06 -16.98 3.06
N THR A 5 -1.32 -16.85 4.36
CA THR A 5 -1.01 -15.63 5.10
C THR A 5 0.29 -15.83 5.89
N HIS A 6 1.18 -14.87 5.78
CA HIS A 6 2.45 -14.83 6.51
C HIS A 6 2.49 -13.61 7.43
N ARG A 7 3.28 -13.75 8.50
CA ARG A 7 3.63 -12.66 9.41
C ARG A 7 5.16 -12.56 9.44
N ILE A 8 5.69 -11.57 8.77
CA ILE A 8 7.12 -11.45 8.45
C ILE A 8 7.79 -10.51 9.46
N GLY A 9 8.81 -11.03 10.17
CA GLY A 9 9.61 -10.31 11.16
C GLY A 9 11.01 -9.95 10.69
N PRO A 10 11.85 -9.37 11.55
CA PRO A 10 11.54 -8.97 12.94
C PRO A 10 10.55 -7.81 13.04
N ALA A 11 10.16 -7.46 14.28
CA ALA A 11 9.22 -6.37 14.53
C ALA A 11 9.68 -5.03 13.91
N PRO A 12 8.75 -4.21 13.41
CA PRO A 12 7.33 -4.51 13.31
C PRO A 12 7.08 -5.65 12.32
N PHE A 13 6.19 -6.60 12.71
CA PHE A 13 5.83 -7.70 11.82
C PHE A 13 4.89 -7.20 10.72
N ILE A 14 5.16 -7.64 9.50
CA ILE A 14 4.39 -7.29 8.31
C ILE A 14 3.53 -8.48 7.89
N SER A 15 2.22 -8.27 7.84
CA SER A 15 1.27 -9.27 7.38
C SER A 15 1.13 -9.22 5.88
N VAL A 16 1.23 -10.37 5.23
CA VAL A 16 1.03 -10.49 3.78
C VAL A 16 0.19 -11.71 3.46
N ASP A 17 -0.56 -11.62 2.37
CA ASP A 17 -1.21 -12.77 1.73
C ASP A 17 -0.46 -13.09 0.44
N GLU A 18 -0.13 -14.37 0.23
CA GLU A 18 0.51 -14.85 -0.99
C GLU A 18 -0.34 -15.87 -1.75
N CYS A 19 -0.15 -15.94 -3.05
CA CYS A 19 -0.69 -16.99 -3.93
C CYS A 19 0.06 -17.04 -5.25
N GLY A 20 -0.03 -18.20 -5.93
CA GLY A 20 0.63 -18.42 -7.22
C GLY A 20 2.12 -18.70 -7.12
N ASP A 21 2.74 -18.87 -8.29
CA ASP A 21 4.16 -19.13 -8.47
C ASP A 21 4.72 -18.34 -9.65
N GLY A 22 6.06 -18.25 -9.77
CA GLY A 22 6.74 -17.51 -10.81
C GLY A 22 7.45 -16.27 -10.28
N ASP A 23 7.62 -15.24 -11.11
CA ASP A 23 8.24 -13.98 -10.71
C ASP A 23 7.42 -13.26 -9.64
N LEU A 24 8.10 -12.62 -8.70
CA LEU A 24 7.46 -11.97 -7.56
C LEU A 24 6.79 -10.66 -7.96
N VAL A 25 5.49 -10.55 -7.70
CA VAL A 25 4.71 -9.30 -7.79
C VAL A 25 4.21 -8.92 -6.40
N ILE A 26 4.50 -7.70 -5.94
CA ILE A 26 4.03 -7.17 -4.66
C ILE A 26 3.03 -6.03 -4.88
N LEU A 27 1.88 -6.13 -4.22
CA LEU A 27 0.76 -5.20 -4.33
C LEU A 27 0.67 -4.35 -3.06
N LEU A 28 0.86 -3.03 -3.21
CA LEU A 28 0.92 -2.05 -2.13
C LEU A 28 -0.36 -1.19 -2.15
N HIS A 29 -1.14 -1.27 -1.09
CA HIS A 29 -2.41 -0.53 -0.97
C HIS A 29 -2.22 0.98 -0.74
N GLY A 30 -3.29 1.74 -0.95
CA GLY A 30 -3.38 3.16 -0.64
C GLY A 30 -3.69 3.43 0.84
N ILE A 31 -3.72 4.72 1.21
CA ILE A 31 -4.09 5.14 2.56
C ILE A 31 -5.50 4.65 2.92
N GLY A 32 -5.68 4.16 4.14
CA GLY A 32 -6.95 3.57 4.62
C GLY A 32 -7.26 2.18 4.04
N GLY A 33 -6.41 1.66 3.15
CA GLY A 33 -6.55 0.32 2.58
C GLY A 33 -5.81 -0.76 3.37
N ASN A 34 -5.85 -1.98 2.84
CA ASN A 34 -5.12 -3.14 3.35
C ASN A 34 -4.98 -4.19 2.23
N LYS A 35 -4.32 -5.32 2.50
CA LYS A 35 -4.09 -6.41 1.53
C LYS A 35 -5.36 -6.93 0.86
N ARG A 36 -6.53 -6.84 1.53
CA ARG A 36 -7.81 -7.33 0.98
C ARG A 36 -8.31 -6.51 -0.21
N ASN A 37 -7.86 -5.28 -0.37
CA ASN A 37 -8.17 -4.46 -1.55
C ASN A 37 -7.71 -5.10 -2.86
N TRP A 38 -6.71 -5.99 -2.77
CA TRP A 38 -6.09 -6.63 -3.92
C TRP A 38 -6.62 -8.02 -4.27
N ILE A 39 -7.65 -8.53 -3.55
CA ILE A 39 -8.17 -9.90 -3.77
C ILE A 39 -8.50 -10.17 -5.25
N PRO A 40 -9.24 -9.31 -5.99
CA PRO A 40 -9.55 -9.58 -7.39
C PRO A 40 -8.30 -9.59 -8.28
N ASN A 41 -7.32 -8.73 -7.97
CA ASN A 41 -6.05 -8.67 -8.71
C ASN A 41 -5.19 -9.89 -8.42
N MET A 42 -5.14 -10.35 -7.17
CA MET A 42 -4.42 -11.56 -6.77
C MET A 42 -4.95 -12.78 -7.51
N GLU A 43 -6.28 -12.92 -7.67
CA GLU A 43 -6.89 -14.02 -8.43
C GLU A 43 -6.45 -14.06 -9.89
N SER A 44 -6.24 -12.89 -10.48
CA SER A 44 -5.77 -12.78 -11.86
C SER A 44 -4.27 -13.01 -11.98
N PHE A 45 -3.48 -12.33 -11.16
CA PHE A 45 -2.02 -12.33 -11.23
C PHE A 45 -1.41 -13.66 -10.82
N SER A 46 -2.02 -14.36 -9.83
CA SER A 46 -1.55 -15.66 -9.36
C SER A 46 -1.54 -16.78 -10.40
N LYS A 47 -2.16 -16.56 -11.53
CA LYS A 47 -2.11 -17.50 -12.66
C LYS A 47 -0.74 -17.50 -13.36
N HIS A 48 0.06 -16.46 -13.16
CA HIS A 48 1.30 -16.22 -13.90
C HIS A 48 2.47 -15.78 -13.01
N PHE A 49 2.19 -15.35 -11.78
CA PHE A 49 3.15 -14.74 -10.87
C PHE A 49 2.98 -15.26 -9.45
N LYS A 50 4.07 -15.27 -8.70
CA LYS A 50 3.97 -15.28 -7.25
C LYS A 50 3.50 -13.91 -6.80
N THR A 51 2.25 -13.83 -6.38
CA THR A 51 1.58 -12.58 -6.05
C THR A 51 1.47 -12.42 -4.55
N VAL A 52 1.96 -11.30 -4.03
CA VAL A 52 1.96 -10.95 -2.61
C VAL A 52 1.23 -9.63 -2.43
N ALA A 53 0.18 -9.60 -1.62
CA ALA A 53 -0.47 -8.38 -1.15
C ALA A 53 -0.12 -8.16 0.32
N TRP A 54 0.31 -6.96 0.67
CA TRP A 54 0.74 -6.65 2.03
C TRP A 54 -0.25 -5.77 2.79
N ASP A 55 -0.17 -5.82 4.11
CA ASP A 55 -0.60 -4.74 4.99
C ASP A 55 0.65 -3.93 5.36
N ALA A 56 0.68 -2.65 5.04
CA ALA A 56 1.76 -1.77 5.50
C ALA A 56 1.76 -1.69 7.03
N ARG A 57 2.90 -1.36 7.68
CA ARG A 57 2.91 -1.10 9.13
C ARG A 57 1.85 -0.07 9.53
N GLY A 58 1.15 -0.29 10.64
CA GLY A 58 0.02 0.52 11.08
C GLY A 58 -1.29 0.25 10.33
N TYR A 59 -1.35 -0.78 9.47
CA TYR A 59 -2.54 -1.14 8.70
C TYR A 59 -2.87 -2.62 8.82
N GLY A 60 -4.15 -2.95 8.73
CA GLY A 60 -4.67 -4.31 8.64
C GLY A 60 -4.21 -5.20 9.79
N ASP A 61 -3.55 -6.31 9.46
CA ASP A 61 -3.05 -7.31 10.42
C ASP A 61 -1.53 -7.16 10.68
N SER A 62 -0.88 -6.11 10.15
CA SER A 62 0.52 -5.76 10.48
C SER A 62 0.61 -5.07 11.82
N ASP A 63 1.81 -5.12 12.41
CA ASP A 63 2.07 -4.38 13.65
C ASP A 63 1.98 -2.87 13.43
N ASP A 64 1.64 -2.19 14.49
CA ASP A 64 1.74 -0.74 14.59
C ASP A 64 3.22 -0.31 14.72
N TYR A 65 3.46 0.98 14.80
CA TYR A 65 4.79 1.58 14.92
C TYR A 65 4.82 2.58 16.07
N GLU A 66 6.00 2.80 16.59
CA GLU A 66 6.26 3.83 17.61
C GLU A 66 6.99 5.03 16.98
N GLY A 67 6.68 6.23 17.46
CA GLY A 67 7.32 7.46 17.01
C GLY A 67 6.83 7.98 15.66
N GLU A 68 7.68 8.74 14.98
CA GLU A 68 7.36 9.31 13.67
C GLU A 68 7.54 8.26 12.56
N LEU A 69 6.55 8.16 11.71
CA LEU A 69 6.56 7.28 10.54
C LEU A 69 7.00 8.03 9.29
N ASN A 70 7.94 7.46 8.55
CA ASN A 70 8.41 8.01 7.29
C ASN A 70 8.36 6.95 6.15
N PHE A 71 8.56 7.39 4.92
CA PHE A 71 8.50 6.49 3.77
C PHE A 71 9.69 5.54 3.66
N ASP A 72 10.82 5.84 4.30
CA ASP A 72 11.97 4.94 4.37
C ASP A 72 11.69 3.72 5.25
N ASP A 73 10.85 3.88 6.28
CA ASP A 73 10.39 2.76 7.11
C ASP A 73 9.57 1.75 6.31
N PHE A 74 8.63 2.23 5.49
CA PHE A 74 7.87 1.37 4.59
C PHE A 74 8.77 0.70 3.53
N ALA A 75 9.76 1.42 3.01
CA ALA A 75 10.70 0.87 2.05
C ALA A 75 11.56 -0.25 2.67
N ALA A 76 11.97 -0.10 3.94
CA ALA A 76 12.68 -1.13 4.67
C ALA A 76 11.80 -2.38 4.89
N ASP A 77 10.52 -2.20 5.21
CA ASP A 77 9.59 -3.31 5.33
C ASP A 77 9.37 -4.04 4.01
N LEU A 78 9.24 -3.30 2.90
CA LEU A 78 9.11 -3.91 1.58
C LEU A 78 10.36 -4.72 1.22
N ASN A 79 11.55 -4.24 1.58
CA ASN A 79 12.78 -5.01 1.44
C ASN A 79 12.74 -6.31 2.23
N LYS A 80 12.30 -6.25 3.48
CA LYS A 80 12.12 -7.42 4.36
C LYS A 80 11.18 -8.45 3.74
N VAL A 81 10.08 -8.00 3.12
CA VAL A 81 9.13 -8.89 2.42
C VAL A 81 9.79 -9.59 1.23
N ILE A 82 10.55 -8.87 0.39
CA ILE A 82 11.24 -9.46 -0.75
C ILE A 82 12.28 -10.52 -0.30
N GLU A 83 13.05 -10.20 0.74
CA GLU A 83 14.05 -11.10 1.32
C GLU A 83 13.44 -12.37 1.93
N TYR A 84 12.30 -12.23 2.59
CA TYR A 84 11.57 -13.36 3.17
C TYR A 84 11.20 -14.40 2.10
N PHE A 85 10.76 -13.94 0.94
CA PHE A 85 10.43 -14.84 -0.18
C PHE A 85 11.66 -15.28 -0.99
N SER A 86 12.88 -14.84 -0.60
CA SER A 86 14.15 -15.22 -1.25
C SER A 86 14.25 -14.80 -2.73
N TYR A 87 13.66 -13.66 -3.09
CA TYR A 87 13.78 -13.08 -4.43
C TYR A 87 14.85 -11.99 -4.45
N GLU A 88 15.61 -11.91 -5.55
CA GLU A 88 16.57 -10.82 -5.77
C GLU A 88 15.87 -9.51 -6.10
N LYS A 89 14.74 -9.57 -6.82
CA LYS A 89 13.95 -8.41 -7.25
C LYS A 89 12.48 -8.75 -7.37
N ALA A 90 11.63 -7.71 -7.35
CA ALA A 90 10.19 -7.84 -7.48
C ALA A 90 9.61 -6.83 -8.48
N HIS A 91 8.51 -7.19 -9.11
CA HIS A 91 7.59 -6.26 -9.73
C HIS A 91 6.73 -5.62 -8.63
N ILE A 92 6.61 -4.30 -8.61
CA ILE A 92 5.90 -3.59 -7.55
C ILE A 92 4.73 -2.82 -8.16
N VAL A 93 3.54 -3.09 -7.65
CA VAL A 93 2.30 -2.39 -8.02
C VAL A 93 1.87 -1.55 -6.83
N GLY A 94 1.87 -0.23 -6.96
CA GLY A 94 1.54 0.68 -5.88
C GLY A 94 0.37 1.60 -6.20
N LEU A 95 -0.66 1.55 -5.37
CA LEU A 95 -1.81 2.44 -5.44
C LEU A 95 -1.63 3.62 -4.48
N SER A 96 -1.74 4.86 -4.96
CA SER A 96 -1.74 6.08 -4.14
C SER A 96 -0.53 6.13 -3.17
N MET A 97 -0.74 5.98 -1.87
CA MET A 97 0.33 5.85 -0.86
C MET A 97 1.31 4.72 -1.22
N GLY A 98 0.80 3.56 -1.65
CA GLY A 98 1.64 2.43 -2.10
C GLY A 98 2.55 2.80 -3.27
N GLY A 99 2.12 3.67 -4.17
CA GLY A 99 2.96 4.20 -5.24
C GLY A 99 4.08 5.11 -4.71
N ARG A 100 3.83 5.91 -3.67
CA ARG A 100 4.86 6.70 -3.00
C ARG A 100 5.88 5.81 -2.28
N ILE A 101 5.42 4.73 -1.66
CA ILE A 101 6.29 3.70 -1.06
C ILE A 101 7.18 3.09 -2.15
N ALA A 102 6.58 2.73 -3.30
CA ALA A 102 7.32 2.17 -4.44
C ALA A 102 8.41 3.14 -4.97
N PHE A 103 8.14 4.44 -5.05
CA PHE A 103 9.15 5.43 -5.40
C PHE A 103 10.30 5.49 -4.39
N THR A 104 9.99 5.51 -3.10
CA THR A 104 11.02 5.52 -2.04
C THR A 104 11.83 4.23 -2.06
N PHE A 105 11.15 3.10 -2.27
CA PHE A 105 11.82 1.80 -2.39
C PHE A 105 12.78 1.78 -3.58
N PHE A 106 12.34 2.23 -4.76
CA PHE A 106 13.24 2.32 -5.94
C PHE A 106 14.45 3.22 -5.69
N LYS A 107 14.27 4.35 -4.98
CA LYS A 107 15.37 5.23 -4.61
C LYS A 107 16.39 4.53 -3.72
N ASN A 108 15.94 3.74 -2.74
CA ASN A 108 16.80 3.13 -1.72
C ASN A 108 17.37 1.77 -2.17
N PHE A 109 16.61 1.02 -2.97
CA PHE A 109 16.92 -0.35 -3.40
C PHE A 109 16.70 -0.56 -4.91
N PRO A 110 17.37 0.24 -5.79
CA PRO A 110 17.07 0.21 -7.24
C PRO A 110 17.31 -1.15 -7.89
N THR A 111 18.25 -1.93 -7.39
CA THR A 111 18.58 -3.28 -7.92
C THR A 111 17.51 -4.32 -7.58
N LYS A 112 16.69 -4.07 -6.57
CA LYS A 112 15.63 -4.97 -6.14
C LYS A 112 14.28 -4.72 -6.87
N VAL A 113 14.24 -3.80 -7.82
CA VAL A 113 13.04 -3.49 -8.60
C VAL A 113 13.16 -4.05 -10.00
N ALA A 114 12.27 -4.99 -10.35
CA ALA A 114 12.14 -5.51 -11.71
C ALA A 114 11.31 -4.56 -12.59
N SER A 115 10.19 -4.04 -12.07
CA SER A 115 9.37 -3.01 -12.70
C SER A 115 8.47 -2.31 -11.66
N LEU A 116 7.96 -1.14 -12.04
CA LEU A 116 6.98 -0.38 -11.25
C LEU A 116 5.70 -0.18 -12.05
N VAL A 117 4.56 -0.46 -11.42
CA VAL A 117 3.23 -0.06 -11.87
C VAL A 117 2.68 0.92 -10.83
N LEU A 118 2.45 2.15 -11.26
CA LEU A 118 2.08 3.25 -10.39
C LEU A 118 0.64 3.69 -10.72
N CYS A 119 -0.27 3.42 -9.80
CA CYS A 119 -1.69 3.69 -9.95
C CYS A 119 -2.08 4.89 -9.09
N ASP A 120 -2.68 5.90 -9.71
CA ASP A 120 -3.25 7.08 -9.06
C ASP A 120 -2.34 7.64 -7.94
N THR A 121 -1.10 7.93 -8.28
CA THR A 121 -0.07 8.37 -7.34
C THR A 121 0.74 9.54 -7.87
N HIS A 122 1.42 10.22 -6.97
CA HIS A 122 2.35 11.30 -7.29
C HIS A 122 3.60 11.24 -6.37
N LYS A 123 4.71 11.80 -6.84
CA LYS A 123 5.99 11.76 -6.12
C LYS A 123 6.12 12.75 -4.94
N GLY A 124 5.05 13.39 -4.51
CA GLY A 124 5.01 14.27 -3.35
C GLY A 124 4.22 15.57 -3.59
N PHE A 125 4.07 16.35 -2.53
CA PHE A 125 3.24 17.56 -2.51
C PHE A 125 3.97 18.84 -2.95
N LYS A 126 5.20 18.75 -3.46
CA LYS A 126 5.99 19.94 -3.86
C LYS A 126 5.33 20.83 -4.92
N HIS A 127 4.32 20.33 -5.62
CA HIS A 127 3.56 21.08 -6.63
C HIS A 127 2.32 21.76 -6.05
N PHE A 128 1.96 21.48 -4.81
CA PHE A 128 0.86 22.12 -4.12
C PHE A 128 1.37 23.33 -3.35
N SER A 129 0.57 24.41 -3.31
CA SER A 129 0.84 25.51 -2.39
C SER A 129 0.78 25.03 -0.94
N GLU A 130 1.40 25.77 -0.05
CA GLU A 130 1.36 25.45 1.39
C GLU A 130 -0.10 25.40 1.91
N GLU A 131 -0.95 26.29 1.43
CA GLU A 131 -2.37 26.30 1.75
C GLU A 131 -3.08 25.01 1.29
N GLN A 132 -2.81 24.55 0.07
CA GLN A 132 -3.37 23.28 -0.44
C GLN A 132 -2.88 22.06 0.35
N GLN A 133 -1.59 22.08 0.75
CA GLN A 133 -1.04 21.00 1.59
C GLN A 133 -1.69 20.99 2.97
N ASN A 134 -1.82 22.12 3.61
CA ASN A 134 -2.44 22.28 4.91
C ASN A 134 -3.92 21.86 4.87
N GLU A 135 -4.66 22.28 3.84
CA GLU A 135 -6.07 21.88 3.68
C GLU A 135 -6.21 20.37 3.43
N PHE A 136 -5.34 19.78 2.62
CA PHE A 136 -5.33 18.34 2.40
C PHE A 136 -5.11 17.55 3.71
N ILE A 137 -4.19 18.02 4.55
CA ILE A 137 -3.90 17.42 5.86
C ILE A 137 -5.08 17.64 6.81
N ARG A 138 -5.60 18.86 6.87
CA ARG A 138 -6.71 19.24 7.74
C ARG A 138 -7.94 18.35 7.53
N LEU A 139 -8.37 18.21 6.28
CA LEU A 139 -9.56 17.43 5.92
C LEU A 139 -9.47 15.93 6.33
N ARG A 140 -8.26 15.42 6.48
CA ARG A 140 -8.03 14.01 6.88
C ARG A 140 -7.76 13.85 8.38
N LYS A 141 -7.10 14.83 8.98
CA LYS A 141 -6.65 14.76 10.38
C LYS A 141 -7.73 15.23 11.35
N GLU A 142 -8.42 16.30 11.01
CA GLU A 142 -9.40 16.96 11.89
C GLU A 142 -10.57 16.03 12.33
N PRO A 143 -11.16 15.22 11.45
CA PRO A 143 -12.18 14.27 11.86
C PRO A 143 -11.67 13.24 12.88
N LEU A 144 -10.45 12.73 12.68
CA LEU A 144 -9.83 11.75 13.59
C LEU A 144 -9.50 12.35 14.96
N ILE A 145 -8.96 13.58 14.98
CA ILE A 145 -8.68 14.31 16.23
C ILE A 145 -9.98 14.62 16.98
N SER A 146 -11.08 14.86 16.27
CA SER A 146 -12.40 15.08 16.87
C SER A 146 -13.08 13.77 17.33
N GLY A 147 -12.38 12.64 17.29
CA GLY A 147 -12.85 11.34 17.81
C GLY A 147 -13.71 10.52 16.84
N LYS A 148 -13.72 10.87 15.54
CA LYS A 148 -14.35 10.02 14.53
C LYS A 148 -13.44 8.84 14.19
N GLU A 149 -14.06 7.70 14.00
CA GLU A 149 -13.38 6.51 13.48
C GLU A 149 -13.23 6.59 11.95
N PRO A 150 -12.26 5.89 11.35
CA PRO A 150 -12.11 5.81 9.88
C PRO A 150 -13.39 5.36 9.17
N SER A 151 -14.19 4.49 9.78
CA SER A 151 -15.48 4.02 9.29
C SER A 151 -16.52 5.14 9.14
N ASP A 152 -16.47 6.17 10.00
CA ASP A 152 -17.38 7.33 9.93
C ASP A 152 -17.03 8.26 8.77
N ILE A 153 -15.78 8.27 8.37
CA ILE A 153 -15.23 9.13 7.32
C ILE A 153 -15.35 8.46 5.95
N ALA A 154 -15.29 7.14 5.90
CA ALA A 154 -15.25 6.37 4.66
C ALA A 154 -16.37 6.70 3.66
N PRO A 155 -17.66 6.86 4.06
CA PRO A 155 -18.73 7.21 3.13
C PRO A 155 -18.57 8.60 2.50
N ILE A 156 -17.95 9.54 3.20
CA ILE A 156 -17.69 10.90 2.70
C ILE A 156 -16.56 10.86 1.69
N VAL A 157 -15.48 10.17 2.03
CA VAL A 157 -14.30 10.00 1.17
C VAL A 157 -14.67 9.22 -0.10
N ALA A 158 -15.45 8.16 0.01
CA ALA A 158 -15.91 7.36 -1.13
C ALA A 158 -16.60 8.22 -2.20
N LYS A 159 -17.45 9.16 -1.79
CA LYS A 159 -18.14 10.08 -2.72
C LYS A 159 -17.19 10.95 -3.54
N THR A 160 -16.00 11.26 -3.01
CA THR A 160 -15.00 12.08 -3.70
C THR A 160 -14.08 11.24 -4.60
N LEU A 161 -14.00 9.92 -4.37
CA LEU A 161 -13.15 9.01 -5.11
C LEU A 161 -13.87 8.32 -6.28
N ILE A 162 -15.20 8.20 -6.20
CA ILE A 162 -16.02 7.58 -7.24
C ILE A 162 -16.33 8.64 -8.30
N GLY A 163 -15.82 8.45 -9.52
CA GLY A 163 -16.01 9.39 -10.62
C GLY A 163 -17.47 9.43 -11.14
N ASP A 164 -18.12 8.27 -11.21
CA ASP A 164 -19.54 8.13 -11.59
C ASP A 164 -20.25 7.20 -10.63
N VAL A 165 -21.05 7.77 -9.75
CA VAL A 165 -21.84 7.04 -8.74
C VAL A 165 -22.94 6.14 -9.34
N ASN A 166 -23.25 6.32 -10.63
CA ASN A 166 -24.22 5.49 -11.36
C ASN A 166 -23.58 4.34 -12.12
N ASN A 167 -22.24 4.28 -12.14
CA ASN A 167 -21.53 3.19 -12.78
C ASN A 167 -21.74 1.89 -12.01
N LYS A 168 -22.51 0.98 -12.58
CA LYS A 168 -22.84 -0.32 -11.98
C LYS A 168 -21.67 -1.31 -11.94
N ASN A 169 -20.52 -0.94 -12.50
CA ASN A 169 -19.29 -1.76 -12.55
C ASN A 169 -18.24 -1.34 -11.52
N VAL A 170 -18.60 -0.47 -10.58
CA VAL A 170 -17.74 -0.03 -9.46
C VAL A 170 -18.29 -0.58 -8.14
#